data_5ec944fd507dfd9657a0bf42e5f48c2b
#
_entry.id   5ec944fd507dfd9657a0bf42e5f48c2b
#
_cell.length_a   1.000
_cell.length_b   1.000
_cell.length_c   1.000
_cell.angle_alpha   90.00
_cell.angle_beta   90.00
_cell.angle_gamma   90.00
#
_symmetry.space_group_name_H-M   'P 1'
#
loop_
_entity.id
_entity.type
_entity.pdbx_description
1 polymer ?
#
loop_
_entity_poly.entity_id
_entity_poly.type
_entity_poly.pdbx_seq_one_letter_code
_entity_poly.pdbx_strand_id
1 'polypeptide(L)'
;MTDRPYSTSAFRDAARALAATGQRIYANGWSPATSSNYSQRLNSDFAAVTQSGKDKGLLRETDIMAVDMDGQPASAGKPSAETLLHAQLYRFDANIQAVLHTHSHATTVLTMHWPANSITLEGYELLKALEGITTHDSRLTIPVFENTQDIAALAAQVDKEMRAGHISHAYLIRGHGLYTWAQDLPACYRQLEALETLLAIELECRRLRGC
;
A
#
# COMPACT_ATOMS: atom_id res chain seq x y z
N MET A 1 15.76 -13.89 -27.79
CA MET A 1 15.45 -13.50 -26.41
C MET A 1 15.24 -12.00 -26.45
N THR A 2 14.03 -11.51 -26.28
CA THR A 2 13.74 -10.07 -26.22
C THR A 2 14.46 -9.50 -25.01
N ASP A 3 15.34 -8.54 -25.25
CA ASP A 3 16.10 -7.82 -24.24
C ASP A 3 15.08 -7.06 -23.36
N ARG A 4 14.85 -7.56 -22.16
CA ARG A 4 13.91 -6.90 -21.23
C ARG A 4 14.64 -5.73 -20.58
N PRO A 5 13.99 -4.58 -20.41
CA PRO A 5 14.62 -3.37 -19.83
C PRO A 5 14.87 -3.48 -18.31
N TYR A 6 14.60 -4.64 -17.71
CA TYR A 6 14.85 -4.97 -16.30
C TYR A 6 15.42 -6.39 -16.17
N SER A 7 16.16 -6.66 -15.09
CA SER A 7 16.74 -7.97 -14.80
C SER A 7 15.66 -9.05 -14.63
N THR A 8 15.77 -10.14 -15.41
CA THR A 8 14.85 -11.29 -15.31
C THR A 8 14.95 -12.00 -13.96
N SER A 9 16.13 -12.04 -13.33
CA SER A 9 16.30 -12.60 -11.98
C SER A 9 15.62 -11.70 -10.95
N ALA A 10 15.87 -10.38 -10.97
CA ALA A 10 15.23 -9.44 -10.06
C ALA A 10 13.70 -9.49 -10.17
N PHE A 11 13.16 -9.57 -11.40
CA PHE A 11 11.71 -9.73 -11.60
C PHE A 11 11.18 -11.03 -10.97
N ARG A 12 11.87 -12.15 -11.17
CA ARG A 12 11.45 -13.45 -10.61
C ARG A 12 11.47 -13.44 -9.08
N ASP A 13 12.52 -12.86 -8.49
CA ASP A 13 12.64 -12.75 -7.03
C ASP A 13 11.54 -11.84 -6.45
N ALA A 14 11.27 -10.69 -7.09
CA ALA A 14 10.16 -9.81 -6.72
C ALA A 14 8.80 -10.50 -6.86
N ALA A 15 8.57 -11.25 -7.95
CA ALA A 15 7.33 -11.97 -8.18
C ALA A 15 7.06 -13.01 -7.09
N ARG A 16 8.09 -13.79 -6.72
CA ARG A 16 8.00 -14.76 -5.63
C ARG A 16 7.70 -14.09 -4.29
N ALA A 17 8.42 -13.02 -3.97
CA ALA A 17 8.26 -12.28 -2.72
C ALA A 17 6.86 -11.65 -2.62
N LEU A 18 6.37 -11.00 -3.68
CA LEU A 18 5.04 -10.41 -3.73
C LEU A 18 3.92 -11.45 -3.62
N ALA A 19 4.06 -12.61 -4.27
CA ALA A 19 3.08 -13.69 -4.15
C ALA A 19 2.98 -14.19 -2.70
N ALA A 20 4.12 -14.47 -2.05
CA ALA A 20 4.15 -14.91 -0.66
C ALA A 20 3.59 -13.84 0.30
N THR A 21 3.94 -12.56 0.08
CA THR A 21 3.42 -11.44 0.88
C THR A 21 1.91 -11.30 0.71
N GLY A 22 1.39 -11.42 -0.51
CA GLY A 22 -0.05 -11.33 -0.77
C GLY A 22 -0.85 -12.44 -0.08
N GLN A 23 -0.34 -13.66 -0.07
CA GLN A 23 -0.96 -14.77 0.68
C GLN A 23 -1.00 -14.50 2.18
N ARG A 24 0.07 -13.91 2.76
CA ARG A 24 0.08 -13.51 4.18
C ARG A 24 -0.94 -12.41 4.48
N ILE A 25 -1.03 -11.40 3.63
CA ILE A 25 -2.00 -10.29 3.76
C ILE A 25 -3.44 -10.83 3.67
N TYR A 26 -3.69 -11.76 2.75
CA TYR A 26 -5.00 -12.44 2.63
C TYR A 26 -5.35 -13.25 3.89
N ALA A 27 -4.39 -14.00 4.42
CA ALA A 27 -4.57 -14.80 5.65
C ALA A 27 -4.95 -13.94 6.87
N ASN A 28 -4.52 -12.68 6.90
CA ASN A 28 -4.89 -11.71 7.93
C ASN A 28 -6.26 -11.04 7.67
N GLY A 29 -6.95 -11.37 6.58
CA GLY A 29 -8.25 -10.79 6.23
C GLY A 29 -8.19 -9.37 5.66
N TRP A 30 -7.02 -8.93 5.18
CA TRP A 30 -6.83 -7.56 4.67
C TRP A 30 -6.98 -7.42 3.16
N SER A 31 -7.27 -8.52 2.47
CA SER A 31 -7.48 -8.56 1.01
C SER A 31 -8.67 -9.44 0.64
N PRO A 32 -9.89 -9.07 1.04
CA PRO A 32 -11.08 -9.85 0.73
C PRO A 32 -11.35 -9.88 -0.77
N ALA A 33 -11.95 -10.98 -1.25
CA ALA A 33 -12.27 -11.24 -2.64
C ALA A 33 -11.01 -11.15 -3.54
N THR A 34 -11.02 -10.31 -4.57
CA THR A 34 -9.86 -10.05 -5.45
C THR A 34 -9.28 -8.65 -5.26
N SER A 35 -9.61 -7.99 -4.15
CA SER A 35 -9.15 -6.64 -3.81
C SER A 35 -7.65 -6.58 -3.54
N SER A 36 -7.14 -5.37 -3.29
CA SER A 36 -5.75 -5.10 -2.95
C SER A 36 -4.77 -5.24 -4.13
N ASN A 37 -3.64 -4.59 -4.03
CA ASN A 37 -2.53 -4.69 -4.97
C ASN A 37 -1.20 -4.38 -4.28
N TYR A 38 -0.14 -4.99 -4.79
CA TYR A 38 1.19 -4.95 -4.20
C TYR A 38 2.22 -4.76 -5.30
N SER A 39 3.28 -4.01 -5.01
CA SER A 39 4.36 -3.82 -5.95
C SER A 39 5.73 -3.76 -5.29
N GLN A 40 6.75 -4.03 -6.10
CA GLN A 40 8.16 -3.89 -5.72
C GLN A 40 8.93 -3.29 -6.90
N ARG A 41 9.77 -2.28 -6.62
CA ARG A 41 10.62 -1.65 -7.61
C ARG A 41 11.64 -2.66 -8.17
N LEU A 42 11.85 -2.63 -9.47
CA LEU A 42 12.87 -3.44 -10.16
C LEU A 42 14.12 -2.62 -10.49
N ASN A 43 13.93 -1.37 -10.87
CA ASN A 43 14.97 -0.37 -11.15
C ASN A 43 14.36 1.04 -11.18
N SER A 44 15.06 2.03 -11.73
CA SER A 44 14.56 3.41 -11.86
C SER A 44 13.26 3.51 -12.67
N ASP A 45 13.07 2.63 -13.66
CA ASP A 45 12.06 2.79 -14.71
C ASP A 45 10.93 1.76 -14.62
N PHE A 46 11.09 0.68 -13.83
CA PHE A 46 10.14 -0.44 -13.80
C PHE A 46 9.88 -0.96 -12.39
N ALA A 47 8.65 -1.44 -12.17
CA ALA A 47 8.23 -2.15 -10.97
C ALA A 47 7.51 -3.48 -11.33
N ALA A 48 7.64 -4.48 -10.47
CA ALA A 48 6.79 -5.66 -10.45
C ALA A 48 5.49 -5.32 -9.70
N VAL A 49 4.33 -5.71 -10.22
CA VAL A 49 3.02 -5.43 -9.61
C VAL A 49 2.09 -6.62 -9.78
N THR A 50 1.19 -6.84 -8.83
CA THR A 50 0.12 -7.85 -8.93
C THR A 50 -0.83 -7.50 -10.07
N GLN A 51 -1.21 -8.50 -10.87
CA GLN A 51 -2.23 -8.34 -11.91
C GLN A 51 -3.61 -8.11 -11.30
N SER A 52 -4.45 -7.37 -12.02
CA SER A 52 -5.84 -7.10 -11.66
C SER A 52 -6.68 -8.38 -11.57
N GLY A 53 -7.61 -8.44 -10.62
CA GLY A 53 -8.61 -9.51 -10.51
C GLY A 53 -8.07 -10.84 -10.01
N LYS A 54 -6.85 -10.90 -9.47
CA LYS A 54 -6.27 -12.12 -8.90
C LYS A 54 -6.64 -12.29 -7.44
N ASP A 55 -6.99 -13.51 -7.06
CA ASP A 55 -7.20 -13.90 -5.65
C ASP A 55 -5.86 -13.83 -4.90
N LYS A 56 -5.81 -12.99 -3.86
CA LYS A 56 -4.56 -12.73 -3.14
C LYS A 56 -4.13 -13.91 -2.26
N GLY A 57 -5.05 -14.75 -1.84
CA GLY A 57 -4.78 -15.99 -1.10
C GLY A 57 -4.18 -17.10 -1.97
N LEU A 58 -4.35 -17.01 -3.29
CA LEU A 58 -3.87 -18.00 -4.27
C LEU A 58 -2.82 -17.43 -5.22
N LEU A 59 -2.23 -16.27 -4.91
CA LEU A 59 -1.23 -15.62 -5.76
C LEU A 59 -0.05 -16.54 -6.09
N ARG A 60 0.37 -16.50 -7.35
CA ARG A 60 1.54 -17.19 -7.88
C ARG A 60 2.48 -16.18 -8.55
N GLU A 61 3.72 -16.56 -8.79
CA GLU A 61 4.70 -15.74 -9.52
C GLU A 61 4.16 -15.30 -10.91
N THR A 62 3.34 -16.15 -11.56
CA THR A 62 2.70 -15.87 -12.86
C THR A 62 1.60 -14.82 -12.80
N ASP A 63 1.13 -14.45 -11.61
CA ASP A 63 0.12 -13.41 -11.37
C ASP A 63 0.74 -12.04 -11.14
N ILE A 64 2.06 -11.95 -11.29
CA ILE A 64 2.82 -10.70 -11.21
C ILE A 64 3.24 -10.29 -12.61
N MET A 65 3.20 -9.00 -12.89
CA MET A 65 3.61 -8.39 -14.15
C MET A 65 4.56 -7.23 -13.91
N ALA A 66 5.27 -6.78 -14.95
CA ALA A 66 6.05 -5.56 -14.90
C ALA A 66 5.25 -4.40 -15.48
N VAL A 67 5.40 -3.22 -14.86
CA VAL A 67 4.90 -1.93 -15.32
C VAL A 67 6.01 -0.89 -15.32
N ASP A 68 5.88 0.14 -16.13
CA ASP A 68 6.75 1.31 -16.07
C ASP A 68 6.30 2.29 -14.95
N MET A 69 7.05 3.38 -14.79
CA MET A 69 6.75 4.40 -13.76
C MET A 69 5.56 5.30 -14.12
N ASP A 70 4.93 5.12 -15.27
CA ASP A 70 3.65 5.71 -15.64
C ASP A 70 2.47 4.73 -15.45
N GLY A 71 2.76 3.53 -14.90
CA GLY A 71 1.78 2.48 -14.63
C GLY A 71 1.38 1.69 -15.88
N GLN A 72 2.10 1.86 -17.02
CA GLN A 72 1.81 1.16 -18.25
C GLN A 72 2.41 -0.25 -18.26
N PRO A 73 1.75 -1.24 -18.87
CA PRO A 73 2.27 -2.60 -18.95
C PRO A 73 3.62 -2.68 -19.67
N ALA A 74 4.63 -3.24 -19.02
CA ALA A 74 5.94 -3.58 -19.59
C ALA A 74 6.12 -5.10 -19.79
N SER A 75 5.12 -5.90 -19.42
CA SER A 75 5.03 -7.34 -19.71
C SER A 75 3.57 -7.75 -19.94
N ALA A 76 3.33 -9.00 -20.36
CA ALA A 76 1.97 -9.53 -20.50
C ALA A 76 1.22 -9.50 -19.15
N GLY A 77 -0.07 -9.13 -19.18
CA GLY A 77 -0.95 -9.02 -18.03
C GLY A 77 -1.81 -7.78 -18.09
N LYS A 78 -2.72 -7.65 -17.13
CA LYS A 78 -3.58 -6.47 -16.96
C LYS A 78 -3.28 -5.83 -15.60
N PRO A 79 -2.70 -4.62 -15.54
CA PRO A 79 -2.47 -3.93 -14.29
C PRO A 79 -3.79 -3.51 -13.64
N SER A 80 -3.80 -3.30 -12.33
CA SER A 80 -4.90 -2.62 -11.65
C SER A 80 -5.00 -1.17 -12.12
N ALA A 81 -6.20 -0.61 -12.14
CA ALA A 81 -6.39 0.83 -12.36
C ALA A 81 -5.60 1.67 -11.33
N GLU A 82 -5.39 1.15 -10.15
CA GLU A 82 -4.67 1.79 -9.04
C GLU A 82 -3.14 1.69 -9.14
N THR A 83 -2.60 1.00 -10.15
CA THR A 83 -1.16 0.90 -10.38
C THR A 83 -0.48 2.27 -10.49
N LEU A 84 -1.22 3.29 -10.97
CA LEU A 84 -0.73 4.65 -11.04
C LEU A 84 -0.40 5.26 -9.67
N LEU A 85 -1.10 4.87 -8.59
CA LEU A 85 -0.79 5.29 -7.21
C LEU A 85 0.55 4.70 -6.75
N HIS A 86 0.85 3.44 -7.11
CA HIS A 86 2.17 2.85 -6.85
C HIS A 86 3.28 3.55 -7.64
N ALA A 87 3.05 3.77 -8.93
CA ALA A 87 3.98 4.46 -9.80
C ALA A 87 4.27 5.90 -9.31
N GLN A 88 3.23 6.61 -8.84
CA GLN A 88 3.39 7.95 -8.24
C GLN A 88 4.33 7.91 -7.03
N LEU A 89 4.15 6.96 -6.11
CA LEU A 89 5.02 6.79 -4.94
C LEU A 89 6.47 6.53 -5.35
N TYR A 90 6.70 5.68 -6.35
CA TYR A 90 8.05 5.43 -6.86
C TYR A 90 8.68 6.65 -7.53
N ARG A 91 7.91 7.48 -8.23
CA ARG A 91 8.41 8.74 -8.80
C ARG A 91 8.69 9.79 -7.74
N PHE A 92 7.93 9.78 -6.64
CA PHE A 92 8.11 10.73 -5.54
C PHE A 92 9.46 10.52 -4.84
N ASP A 93 9.84 9.27 -4.51
CA ASP A 93 11.09 8.98 -3.81
C ASP A 93 11.74 7.69 -4.34
N ALA A 94 13.01 7.80 -4.76
CA ALA A 94 13.81 6.66 -5.23
C ALA A 94 14.11 5.61 -4.15
N ASN A 95 14.03 5.98 -2.87
CA ASN A 95 14.23 5.07 -1.74
C ASN A 95 13.00 4.17 -1.52
N ILE A 96 11.84 4.50 -2.05
CA ILE A 96 10.68 3.62 -1.99
C ILE A 96 10.93 2.41 -2.89
N GLN A 97 11.01 1.22 -2.29
CA GLN A 97 11.26 -0.04 -2.99
C GLN A 97 10.06 -0.98 -2.99
N ALA A 98 9.10 -0.80 -2.08
CA ALA A 98 7.86 -1.58 -2.05
C ALA A 98 6.66 -0.71 -1.66
N VAL A 99 5.49 -1.04 -2.24
CA VAL A 99 4.20 -0.42 -1.92
C VAL A 99 3.17 -1.52 -1.72
N LEU A 100 2.43 -1.45 -0.63
CA LEU A 100 1.35 -2.37 -0.29
C LEU A 100 0.05 -1.61 -0.09
N HIS A 101 -1.03 -2.12 -0.68
CA HIS A 101 -2.38 -1.60 -0.56
C HIS A 101 -3.35 -2.68 -0.12
N THR A 102 -4.16 -2.40 0.90
CA THR A 102 -5.10 -3.34 1.53
C THR A 102 -6.51 -2.77 1.61
N HIS A 103 -7.50 -3.67 1.76
CA HIS A 103 -8.93 -3.38 1.92
C HIS A 103 -9.46 -4.03 3.20
N SER A 104 -8.87 -3.74 4.35
CA SER A 104 -9.32 -4.35 5.60
C SER A 104 -10.70 -3.85 6.03
N HIS A 105 -11.42 -4.69 6.76
CA HIS A 105 -12.70 -4.30 7.36
C HIS A 105 -12.52 -3.08 8.30
N ALA A 106 -11.45 -3.08 9.09
CA ALA A 106 -11.21 -2.01 10.06
C ALA A 106 -11.02 -0.66 9.40
N THR A 107 -10.16 -0.57 8.37
CA THR A 107 -9.90 0.68 7.63
C THR A 107 -11.15 1.17 6.90
N THR A 108 -11.93 0.24 6.31
CA THR A 108 -13.17 0.58 5.62
C THR A 108 -14.19 1.19 6.57
N VAL A 109 -14.51 0.49 7.67
CA VAL A 109 -15.51 0.96 8.66
C VAL A 109 -15.05 2.28 9.29
N LEU A 110 -13.78 2.35 9.71
CA LEU A 110 -13.25 3.53 10.38
C LEU A 110 -13.35 4.77 9.48
N THR A 111 -12.95 4.66 8.21
CA THR A 111 -12.98 5.80 7.28
C THR A 111 -14.39 6.19 6.83
N MET A 112 -15.32 5.26 6.76
CA MET A 112 -16.74 5.54 6.42
C MET A 112 -17.47 6.29 7.54
N HIS A 113 -17.17 5.98 8.81
CA HIS A 113 -17.82 6.58 9.97
C HIS A 113 -17.07 7.75 10.57
N TRP A 114 -15.86 8.02 10.12
CA TRP A 114 -15.05 9.14 10.60
C TRP A 114 -15.16 10.34 9.66
N PRO A 115 -15.76 11.47 10.08
CA PRO A 115 -16.00 12.60 9.18
C PRO A 115 -14.75 13.42 8.86
N ALA A 116 -13.67 13.29 9.67
CA ALA A 116 -12.45 14.04 9.43
C ALA A 116 -11.63 13.46 8.27
N ASN A 117 -10.81 14.31 7.66
CA ASN A 117 -9.92 13.93 6.55
C ASN A 117 -8.55 13.43 7.04
N SER A 118 -8.48 12.97 8.29
CA SER A 118 -7.29 12.29 8.84
C SER A 118 -7.66 11.45 10.06
N ILE A 119 -6.84 10.43 10.33
CA ILE A 119 -6.89 9.63 11.55
C ILE A 119 -5.57 9.81 12.27
N THR A 120 -5.62 10.13 13.57
CA THR A 120 -4.42 10.27 14.40
C THR A 120 -4.28 9.05 15.31
N LEU A 121 -3.12 8.43 15.27
CA LEU A 121 -2.67 7.36 16.15
C LEU A 121 -1.64 7.93 17.12
N GLU A 122 -1.87 7.78 18.43
CA GLU A 122 -1.07 8.42 19.47
C GLU A 122 -0.99 7.55 20.71
N GLY A 123 0.19 7.47 21.34
CA GLY A 123 0.38 6.75 22.61
C GLY A 123 0.47 5.24 22.48
N TYR A 124 0.59 4.70 21.26
CA TYR A 124 0.68 3.27 21.04
C TYR A 124 2.14 2.81 20.93
N GLU A 125 2.50 1.79 21.74
CA GLU A 125 3.84 1.17 21.67
C GLU A 125 4.15 0.62 20.26
N LEU A 126 3.15 0.12 19.56
CA LEU A 126 3.29 -0.44 18.21
C LEU A 126 3.69 0.59 17.14
N LEU A 127 3.56 1.90 17.41
CA LEU A 127 4.09 2.94 16.52
C LEU A 127 5.60 2.78 16.25
N LYS A 128 6.35 2.17 17.15
CA LYS A 128 7.80 1.88 17.00
C LYS A 128 8.11 0.87 15.89
N ALA A 129 7.11 0.18 15.33
CA ALA A 129 7.29 -0.65 14.15
C ALA A 129 7.43 0.17 12.85
N LEU A 130 7.07 1.46 12.89
CA LEU A 130 7.18 2.39 11.77
C LEU A 130 8.57 3.01 11.72
N GLU A 131 9.07 3.22 10.51
CA GLU A 131 10.41 3.78 10.31
C GLU A 131 10.56 5.17 10.97
N GLY A 132 11.66 5.37 11.69
CA GLY A 132 11.97 6.64 12.36
C GLY A 132 11.21 6.92 13.65
N ILE A 133 10.26 6.08 14.07
CA ILE A 133 9.55 6.22 15.33
C ILE A 133 10.21 5.34 16.40
N THR A 134 10.71 5.96 17.46
CA THR A 134 11.49 5.28 18.53
C THR A 134 10.80 5.25 19.88
N THR A 135 9.68 5.95 20.05
CA THR A 135 8.96 6.06 21.31
C THR A 135 7.44 5.99 21.11
N HIS A 136 6.72 5.49 22.11
CA HIS A 136 5.25 5.50 22.14
C HIS A 136 4.66 6.92 22.29
N ASP A 137 5.43 7.88 22.81
CA ASP A 137 5.03 9.29 22.91
C ASP A 137 5.02 9.99 21.54
N SER A 138 4.88 9.21 20.48
CA SER A 138 4.81 9.69 19.11
C SER A 138 3.36 9.82 18.66
N ARG A 139 3.17 10.73 17.70
CA ARG A 139 1.88 10.94 17.02
C ARG A 139 2.05 10.73 15.53
N LEU A 140 1.22 9.88 14.94
CA LEU A 140 1.11 9.70 13.50
C LEU A 140 -0.27 10.16 13.03
N THR A 141 -0.30 11.14 12.13
CA THR A 141 -1.52 11.56 11.46
C THR A 141 -1.54 10.98 10.05
N ILE A 142 -2.55 10.16 9.75
CA ILE A 142 -2.74 9.49 8.47
C ILE A 142 -3.87 10.22 7.73
N PRO A 143 -3.61 10.88 6.59
CA PRO A 143 -4.65 11.55 5.82
C PRO A 143 -5.61 10.54 5.18
N VAL A 144 -6.87 10.96 5.04
CA VAL A 144 -7.96 10.22 4.39
C VAL A 144 -8.38 10.98 3.14
N PHE A 145 -8.17 10.40 1.98
CA PHE A 145 -8.61 10.93 0.69
C PHE A 145 -10.00 10.39 0.34
N GLU A 146 -10.79 11.18 -0.39
CA GLU A 146 -12.07 10.71 -0.90
C GLU A 146 -11.88 9.65 -1.99
N ASN A 147 -12.75 8.64 -2.00
CA ASN A 147 -12.73 7.59 -3.00
C ASN A 147 -13.17 8.15 -4.36
N THR A 148 -12.45 7.82 -5.40
CA THR A 148 -12.73 8.26 -6.78
C THR A 148 -12.28 7.21 -7.79
N GLN A 149 -12.91 7.19 -8.96
CA GLN A 149 -12.46 6.41 -10.11
C GLN A 149 -11.45 7.19 -10.99
N ASP A 150 -11.28 8.48 -10.76
CA ASP A 150 -10.22 9.28 -11.37
C ASP A 150 -8.91 9.10 -10.58
N ILE A 151 -8.24 7.99 -10.86
CA ILE A 151 -6.99 7.63 -10.19
C ILE A 151 -5.86 8.61 -10.52
N ALA A 152 -5.88 9.24 -11.70
CA ALA A 152 -4.88 10.23 -12.06
C ALA A 152 -5.01 11.50 -11.19
N ALA A 153 -6.23 11.99 -10.98
CA ALA A 153 -6.49 13.11 -10.08
C ALA A 153 -6.12 12.79 -8.63
N LEU A 154 -6.45 11.58 -8.16
CA LEU A 154 -6.07 11.12 -6.81
C LEU A 154 -4.54 11.05 -6.65
N ALA A 155 -3.83 10.47 -7.62
CA ALA A 155 -2.37 10.39 -7.61
C ALA A 155 -1.72 11.78 -7.53
N ALA A 156 -2.25 12.75 -8.29
CA ALA A 156 -1.77 14.14 -8.26
C ALA A 156 -2.04 14.81 -6.89
N GLN A 157 -3.18 14.52 -6.28
CA GLN A 157 -3.52 15.04 -4.94
C GLN A 157 -2.60 14.43 -3.87
N VAL A 158 -2.36 13.11 -3.90
CA VAL A 158 -1.42 12.44 -3.00
C VAL A 158 -0.02 13.01 -3.16
N ASP A 159 0.47 13.17 -4.40
CA ASP A 159 1.80 13.74 -4.67
C ASP A 159 1.96 15.15 -4.07
N LYS A 160 0.94 15.99 -4.22
CA LYS A 160 0.91 17.33 -3.64
C LYS A 160 1.04 17.30 -2.12
N GLU A 161 0.27 16.46 -1.45
CA GLU A 161 0.28 16.36 0.02
C GLU A 161 1.60 15.75 0.54
N MET A 162 2.19 14.80 -0.20
CA MET A 162 3.52 14.25 0.11
C MET A 162 4.60 15.33 -0.01
N ARG A 163 4.59 16.12 -1.09
CA ARG A 163 5.56 17.23 -1.27
C ARG A 163 5.40 18.34 -0.23
N ALA A 164 4.20 18.51 0.31
CA ALA A 164 3.94 19.43 1.42
C ALA A 164 4.39 18.87 2.79
N GLY A 165 4.85 17.61 2.85
CA GLY A 165 5.27 16.94 4.08
C GLY A 165 4.12 16.50 4.98
N HIS A 166 2.90 16.42 4.46
CA HIS A 166 1.71 16.05 5.22
C HIS A 166 1.52 14.52 5.32
N ILE A 167 2.26 13.74 4.52
CA ILE A 167 2.19 12.28 4.49
C ILE A 167 3.59 11.70 4.69
N SER A 168 3.75 10.85 5.71
CA SER A 168 5.04 10.23 6.02
C SER A 168 5.08 8.72 5.79
N HIS A 169 4.11 7.96 6.27
CA HIS A 169 4.15 6.49 6.30
C HIS A 169 3.01 5.84 5.53
N ALA A 170 1.87 6.50 5.46
CA ALA A 170 0.66 5.93 4.89
C ALA A 170 -0.36 7.00 4.53
N TYR A 171 -1.32 6.63 3.69
CA TYR A 171 -2.59 7.33 3.52
C TYR A 171 -3.74 6.34 3.40
N LEU A 172 -4.93 6.82 3.65
CA LEU A 172 -6.19 6.08 3.54
C LEU A 172 -7.04 6.65 2.42
N ILE A 173 -7.83 5.77 1.79
CA ILE A 173 -8.90 6.17 0.87
C ILE A 173 -10.23 5.79 1.56
N ARG A 174 -11.16 6.73 1.62
CA ARG A 174 -12.44 6.59 2.33
C ARG A 174 -13.26 5.42 1.81
N GLY A 175 -13.69 4.52 2.71
CA GLY A 175 -14.48 3.35 2.37
C GLY A 175 -13.77 2.35 1.44
N HIS A 176 -12.42 2.45 1.34
CA HIS A 176 -11.63 1.69 0.39
C HIS A 176 -10.50 0.94 1.12
N GLY A 177 -9.43 1.63 1.54
CA GLY A 177 -8.33 0.95 2.19
C GLY A 177 -7.10 1.82 2.47
N LEU A 178 -6.02 1.13 2.83
CA LEU A 178 -4.74 1.70 3.26
C LEU A 178 -3.68 1.54 2.16
N TYR A 179 -2.87 2.57 1.95
CA TYR A 179 -1.60 2.54 1.21
C TYR A 179 -0.44 2.79 2.16
N THR A 180 0.62 1.99 2.03
CA THR A 180 1.88 2.18 2.76
C THR A 180 3.06 1.72 1.90
N TRP A 181 4.26 2.23 2.20
CA TRP A 181 5.47 1.99 1.42
C TRP A 181 6.70 1.96 2.33
N ALA A 182 7.79 1.34 1.87
CA ALA A 182 9.07 1.33 2.56
C ALA A 182 10.24 1.07 1.61
N GLN A 183 11.46 1.11 2.17
CA GLN A 183 12.72 0.87 1.48
C GLN A 183 12.98 -0.59 1.10
N ASP A 184 12.14 -1.52 1.54
CA ASP A 184 12.11 -2.93 1.11
C ASP A 184 10.75 -3.57 1.43
N LEU A 185 10.49 -4.74 0.86
CA LEU A 185 9.20 -5.42 1.04
C LEU A 185 8.99 -5.95 2.47
N PRO A 186 10.00 -6.50 3.18
CA PRO A 186 9.87 -6.88 4.59
C PRO A 186 9.53 -5.69 5.51
N ALA A 187 10.19 -4.55 5.33
CA ALA A 187 9.90 -3.33 6.09
C ALA A 187 8.49 -2.80 5.79
N CYS A 188 8.11 -2.80 4.49
CA CYS A 188 6.77 -2.40 4.07
C CYS A 188 5.68 -3.30 4.68
N TYR A 189 5.90 -4.62 4.71
CA TYR A 189 4.96 -5.55 5.34
C TYR A 189 4.86 -5.34 6.86
N ARG A 190 5.99 -5.16 7.56
CA ARG A 190 6.00 -4.85 9.00
C ARG A 190 5.22 -3.56 9.31
N GLN A 191 5.43 -2.52 8.50
CA GLN A 191 4.71 -1.25 8.63
C GLN A 191 3.21 -1.42 8.36
N LEU A 192 2.84 -2.16 7.31
CA LEU A 192 1.46 -2.51 7.00
C LEU A 192 0.78 -3.22 8.18
N GLU A 193 1.42 -4.26 8.71
CA GLU A 193 0.89 -5.06 9.83
C GLU A 193 0.65 -4.19 11.07
N ALA A 194 1.59 -3.30 11.39
CA ALA A 194 1.44 -2.36 12.48
C ALA A 194 0.28 -1.37 12.26
N LEU A 195 0.17 -0.79 11.06
CA LEU A 195 -0.87 0.16 10.72
C LEU A 195 -2.26 -0.48 10.73
N GLU A 196 -2.42 -1.66 10.12
CA GLU A 196 -3.70 -2.39 10.12
C GLU A 196 -4.13 -2.78 11.55
N THR A 197 -3.18 -3.21 12.38
CA THR A 197 -3.43 -3.52 13.79
C THR A 197 -3.85 -2.28 14.56
N LEU A 198 -3.13 -1.15 14.42
CA LEU A 198 -3.44 0.11 15.11
C LEU A 198 -4.78 0.67 14.69
N LEU A 199 -5.12 0.62 13.39
CA LEU A 199 -6.42 1.07 12.88
C LEU A 199 -7.56 0.17 13.38
N ALA A 200 -7.34 -1.14 13.53
CA ALA A 200 -8.31 -2.04 14.14
C ALA A 200 -8.51 -1.74 15.63
N ILE A 201 -7.45 -1.48 16.37
CA ILE A 201 -7.52 -1.05 17.79
C ILE A 201 -8.27 0.28 17.91
N GLU A 202 -7.98 1.25 17.05
CA GLU A 202 -8.65 2.55 17.06
C GLU A 202 -10.15 2.44 16.78
N LEU A 203 -10.54 1.56 15.85
CA LEU A 203 -11.95 1.23 15.61
C LEU A 203 -12.64 0.69 16.87
N GLU A 204 -12.03 -0.27 17.56
CA GLU A 204 -12.59 -0.84 18.79
C GLU A 204 -12.63 0.18 19.94
N CYS A 205 -11.59 1.00 20.10
CA CYS A 205 -11.57 2.06 21.10
C CYS A 205 -12.72 3.05 20.90
N ARG A 206 -13.05 3.39 19.65
CA ARG A 206 -14.19 4.27 19.33
C ARG A 206 -15.53 3.62 19.62
N ARG A 207 -15.69 2.35 19.28
CA ARG A 207 -16.89 1.57 19.65
C ARG A 207 -17.14 1.55 21.15
N LEU A 208 -16.10 1.37 21.95
CA LEU A 208 -16.18 1.35 23.42
C LEU A 208 -16.51 2.71 24.01
N ARG A 209 -16.13 3.81 23.34
CA ARG A 209 -16.44 5.17 23.77
C ARG A 209 -17.86 5.62 23.40
N GLY A 210 -18.60 4.85 22.60
CA GLY A 210 -19.96 5.19 22.15
C GLY A 210 -19.99 6.31 21.10
N CYS A 211 -18.92 6.47 20.34
CA CYS A 211 -18.79 7.47 19.27
C CYS A 211 -19.18 6.86 17.92
#